data_019511dc6a65f5561dafd1b064a17c0f
#
_entry.id   019511dc6a65f5561dafd1b064a17c0f
#
_cell.length_a   1.000
_cell.length_b   1.000
_cell.length_c   1.000
_cell.angle_alpha   90.00
_cell.angle_beta   90.00
_cell.angle_gamma   90.00
#
_symmetry.space_group_name_H-M   'P 1'
#
loop_
_entity.id
_entity.type
_entity.pdbx_description
1 polymer ?
#
loop_
_entity_poly.entity_id
_entity_poly.type
_entity_poly.pdbx_seq_one_letter_code
_entity_poly.pdbx_strand_id
1 'polypeptide(L)'
;PDTLKAWIGALKEKDLKVIVGGIMTHPAYLESEGGFIRDTAATDIYKLAFEKNVRDFVVPLTKPSETERIFREAGLDDGCTFYSPGYGSQGGNPANFPFIRNHYLIIGRSLLKAEDPVLYLDEISKQIKDTSGDS
;
A
#
# COMPACT_ATOMS: atom_id res chain seq x y z
N PRO A 1 -4.47 13.30 -15.11
CA PRO A 1 -3.54 14.03 -14.23
C PRO A 1 -4.17 15.23 -13.55
N ASP A 2 -4.85 16.11 -14.27
CA ASP A 2 -5.38 17.37 -13.70
C ASP A 2 -6.51 17.14 -12.69
N THR A 3 -7.38 16.17 -12.92
CA THR A 3 -8.42 15.77 -11.99
C THR A 3 -7.83 15.30 -10.65
N LEU A 4 -6.80 14.47 -10.66
CA LEU A 4 -6.12 13.99 -9.44
C LEU A 4 -5.50 15.16 -8.67
N LYS A 5 -4.83 16.09 -9.37
CA LYS A 5 -4.26 17.30 -8.77
C LYS A 5 -5.34 18.17 -8.10
N ALA A 6 -6.45 18.39 -8.80
CA ALA A 6 -7.55 19.19 -8.29
C ALA A 6 -8.18 18.55 -7.04
N TRP A 7 -8.38 17.25 -7.05
CA TRP A 7 -8.91 16.52 -5.88
C TRP A 7 -7.99 16.59 -4.67
N ILE A 8 -6.69 16.35 -4.86
CA ILE A 8 -5.70 16.47 -3.79
C ILE A 8 -5.72 17.88 -3.20
N GLY A 9 -5.75 18.92 -4.04
CA GLY A 9 -5.83 20.31 -3.62
C GLY A 9 -7.07 20.59 -2.79
N ALA A 10 -8.24 20.24 -3.30
CA ALA A 10 -9.53 20.47 -2.62
C ALA A 10 -9.63 19.74 -1.26
N LEU A 11 -9.10 18.52 -1.17
CA LEU A 11 -9.09 17.77 0.09
C LEU A 11 -8.15 18.40 1.12
N LYS A 12 -6.99 18.87 0.69
CA LYS A 12 -6.03 19.57 1.57
C LYS A 12 -6.55 20.92 2.07
N GLU A 13 -7.28 21.66 1.24
CA GLU A 13 -7.95 22.90 1.66
C GLU A 13 -8.97 22.67 2.79
N LYS A 14 -9.48 21.45 2.91
CA LYS A 14 -10.39 21.03 3.99
C LYS A 14 -9.69 20.39 5.17
N ASP A 15 -8.36 20.47 5.21
CA ASP A 15 -7.52 19.81 6.24
C ASP A 15 -7.77 18.29 6.34
N LEU A 16 -8.06 17.66 5.22
CA LEU A 16 -8.29 16.23 5.15
C LEU A 16 -6.99 15.49 4.79
N LYS A 17 -6.75 14.39 5.48
CA LYS A 17 -5.65 13.47 5.14
C LYS A 17 -5.98 12.76 3.83
N VAL A 18 -5.06 12.84 2.87
CA VAL A 18 -5.20 12.20 1.56
C VAL A 18 -4.38 10.92 1.52
N ILE A 19 -5.02 9.81 1.21
CA ILE A 19 -4.38 8.52 0.98
C ILE A 19 -4.60 8.15 -0.48
N VAL A 20 -3.52 7.81 -1.19
CA VAL A 20 -3.58 7.50 -2.63
C VAL A 20 -3.13 6.06 -2.89
N GLY A 21 -3.86 5.37 -3.77
CA GLY A 21 -3.51 4.05 -4.29
C GLY A 21 -3.60 4.03 -5.81
N GLY A 22 -2.70 3.33 -6.46
CA GLY A 22 -2.63 3.22 -7.93
C GLY A 22 -2.54 1.79 -8.45
N ILE A 23 -2.40 0.79 -7.58
CA ILE A 23 -2.43 -0.64 -7.94
C ILE A 23 -3.33 -1.44 -7.01
N MET A 24 -3.83 -2.57 -7.49
CA MET A 24 -4.80 -3.40 -6.80
C MET A 24 -4.21 -4.77 -6.41
N THR A 25 -4.81 -5.44 -5.43
CA THR A 25 -4.37 -6.76 -4.95
C THR A 25 -4.60 -7.90 -5.94
N HIS A 26 -5.66 -7.82 -6.77
CA HIS A 26 -6.01 -8.89 -7.69
C HIS A 26 -5.03 -8.97 -8.88
N PRO A 27 -4.85 -10.16 -9.45
CA PRO A 27 -4.06 -10.35 -10.67
C PRO A 27 -4.75 -9.72 -11.88
N ALA A 28 -4.02 -9.60 -13.00
CA ALA A 28 -4.51 -9.05 -14.26
C ALA A 28 -5.06 -7.62 -14.14
N TYR A 29 -4.48 -6.79 -13.28
CA TYR A 29 -4.75 -5.37 -13.18
C TYR A 29 -3.82 -4.56 -14.11
N LEU A 30 -2.50 -4.79 -14.00
CA LEU A 30 -1.50 -4.15 -14.83
C LEU A 30 -1.32 -4.88 -16.17
N GLU A 31 -0.86 -4.17 -17.21
CA GLU A 31 -0.61 -4.76 -18.54
C GLU A 31 0.42 -5.88 -18.49
N SER A 32 1.46 -5.79 -17.65
CA SER A 32 2.42 -6.86 -17.39
C SER A 32 1.82 -8.11 -16.77
N GLU A 33 0.64 -7.98 -16.17
CA GLU A 33 -0.13 -9.09 -15.58
C GLU A 33 -1.26 -9.57 -16.52
N GLY A 34 -1.35 -9.03 -17.74
CA GLY A 34 -2.44 -9.28 -18.69
C GLY A 34 -3.69 -8.42 -18.46
N GLY A 35 -3.58 -7.33 -17.67
CA GLY A 35 -4.65 -6.37 -17.42
C GLY A 35 -4.66 -5.21 -18.43
N PHE A 36 -5.47 -4.19 -18.13
CA PHE A 36 -5.69 -3.05 -19.02
C PHE A 36 -4.97 -1.76 -18.56
N ILE A 37 -4.41 -1.75 -17.36
CA ILE A 37 -3.75 -0.56 -16.81
C ILE A 37 -2.26 -0.63 -17.10
N ARG A 38 -1.74 0.36 -17.81
CA ARG A 38 -0.31 0.44 -18.11
C ARG A 38 0.50 0.51 -16.82
N ASP A 39 1.60 -0.22 -16.75
CA ASP A 39 2.49 -0.24 -15.58
C ASP A 39 3.02 1.16 -15.23
N THR A 40 3.32 1.96 -16.26
CA THR A 40 3.74 3.36 -16.10
C THR A 40 2.66 4.24 -15.47
N ALA A 41 1.37 3.99 -15.77
CA ALA A 41 0.28 4.78 -15.20
C ALA A 41 0.19 4.62 -13.68
N ALA A 42 0.44 3.43 -13.16
CA ALA A 42 0.53 3.20 -11.72
C ALA A 42 1.64 4.06 -11.09
N THR A 43 2.87 3.98 -11.62
CA THR A 43 3.99 4.80 -11.15
C THR A 43 3.68 6.30 -11.21
N ASP A 44 3.09 6.77 -12.30
CA ASP A 44 2.75 8.18 -12.51
C ASP A 44 1.75 8.69 -11.46
N ILE A 45 0.79 7.85 -11.04
CA ILE A 45 -0.19 8.21 -9.99
C ILE A 45 0.53 8.46 -8.65
N TYR A 46 1.40 7.57 -8.23
CA TYR A 46 2.14 7.72 -6.97
C TYR A 46 3.10 8.91 -7.02
N LYS A 47 3.84 9.07 -8.12
CA LYS A 47 4.76 10.18 -8.34
C LYS A 47 4.03 11.53 -8.28
N LEU A 48 2.94 11.68 -9.00
CA LEU A 48 2.13 12.89 -9.00
C LEU A 48 1.59 13.23 -7.61
N ALA A 49 1.09 12.23 -6.88
CA ALA A 49 0.60 12.42 -5.51
C ALA A 49 1.73 12.85 -4.57
N PHE A 50 2.90 12.22 -4.67
CA PHE A 50 4.09 12.58 -3.88
C PHE A 50 4.57 14.02 -4.16
N GLU A 51 4.61 14.43 -5.42
CA GLU A 51 4.92 15.81 -5.85
C GLU A 51 3.91 16.83 -5.30
N LYS A 52 2.67 16.40 -5.01
CA LYS A 52 1.62 17.19 -4.36
C LYS A 52 1.62 17.06 -2.84
N ASN A 53 2.74 16.62 -2.25
CA ASN A 53 2.91 16.46 -0.81
C ASN A 53 1.96 15.44 -0.16
N VAL A 54 1.45 14.46 -0.90
CA VAL A 54 0.86 13.27 -0.31
C VAL A 54 1.98 12.39 0.24
N ARG A 55 1.79 11.85 1.44
CA ARG A 55 2.76 10.98 2.12
C ARG A 55 2.15 9.66 2.59
N ASP A 56 0.88 9.46 2.28
CA ASP A 56 0.12 8.27 2.68
C ASP A 56 -0.36 7.53 1.43
N PHE A 57 0.01 6.25 1.32
CA PHE A 57 -0.22 5.46 0.13
C PHE A 57 -0.81 4.09 0.43
N VAL A 58 -1.69 3.60 -0.42
CA VAL A 58 -2.12 2.20 -0.41
C VAL A 58 -1.31 1.43 -1.43
N VAL A 59 -0.70 0.33 -1.00
CA VAL A 59 0.01 -0.62 -1.86
C VAL A 59 -0.40 -2.05 -1.52
N PRO A 60 -0.62 -2.93 -2.51
CA PRO A 60 -1.08 -4.29 -2.25
C PRO A 60 0.04 -5.15 -1.66
N LEU A 61 -0.27 -5.86 -0.58
CA LEU A 61 0.67 -6.77 0.07
C LEU A 61 1.02 -8.00 -0.80
N THR A 62 0.26 -8.23 -1.85
CA THR A 62 0.43 -9.35 -2.79
C THR A 62 1.41 -9.06 -3.93
N LYS A 63 1.89 -7.81 -4.07
CA LYS A 63 2.72 -7.35 -5.19
C LYS A 63 3.98 -6.62 -4.71
N PRO A 64 4.90 -7.32 -4.01
CA PRO A 64 6.11 -6.67 -3.47
C PRO A 64 7.03 -6.11 -4.56
N SER A 65 7.26 -6.84 -5.65
CA SER A 65 8.17 -6.40 -6.72
C SER A 65 7.67 -5.14 -7.44
N GLU A 66 6.37 -5.10 -7.77
CA GLU A 66 5.75 -3.93 -8.39
C GLU A 66 5.75 -2.72 -7.45
N THR A 67 5.50 -2.96 -6.16
CA THR A 67 5.54 -1.90 -5.15
C THR A 67 6.96 -1.36 -4.98
N GLU A 68 7.97 -2.22 -4.94
CA GLU A 68 9.38 -1.78 -4.85
C GLU A 68 9.79 -0.97 -6.08
N ARG A 69 9.41 -1.41 -7.27
CA ARG A 69 9.65 -0.66 -8.52
C ARG A 69 9.00 0.72 -8.45
N ILE A 70 7.72 0.81 -8.06
CA ILE A 70 7.01 2.08 -7.92
C ILE A 70 7.67 2.97 -6.87
N PHE A 71 8.05 2.42 -5.71
CA PHE A 71 8.73 3.15 -4.65
C PHE A 71 9.98 3.87 -5.17
N ARG A 72 10.79 3.18 -5.96
CA ARG A 72 12.03 3.74 -6.55
C ARG A 72 11.74 4.72 -7.68
N GLU A 73 10.91 4.35 -8.65
CA GLU A 73 10.65 5.16 -9.85
C GLU A 73 9.84 6.42 -9.56
N ALA A 74 8.91 6.37 -8.60
CA ALA A 74 8.15 7.54 -8.16
C ALA A 74 8.94 8.43 -7.19
N GLY A 75 10.11 7.99 -6.71
CA GLY A 75 10.95 8.72 -5.77
C GLY A 75 10.37 8.83 -4.38
N LEU A 76 9.60 7.81 -3.95
CA LEU A 76 9.05 7.74 -2.59
C LEU A 76 10.18 7.53 -1.58
N ASP A 77 9.98 7.97 -0.35
CA ASP A 77 11.00 7.97 0.70
C ASP A 77 10.48 7.44 2.04
N ASP A 78 11.36 7.38 3.03
CA ASP A 78 11.07 6.91 4.38
C ASP A 78 10.06 7.78 5.16
N GLY A 79 9.76 8.98 4.67
CA GLY A 79 8.71 9.85 5.21
C GLY A 79 7.31 9.42 4.80
N CYS A 80 7.19 8.49 3.87
CA CYS A 80 5.90 7.96 3.44
C CYS A 80 5.39 6.88 4.39
N THR A 81 4.06 6.82 4.52
CA THR A 81 3.34 5.77 5.25
C THR A 81 2.55 4.93 4.26
N PHE A 82 2.65 3.62 4.40
CA PHE A 82 2.00 2.67 3.51
C PHE A 82 0.94 1.85 4.24
N TYR A 83 -0.18 1.67 3.58
CA TYR A 83 -1.32 0.88 4.06
C TYR A 83 -1.55 -0.27 3.08
N SER A 84 -1.46 -1.51 3.55
CA SER A 84 -1.45 -2.67 2.65
C SER A 84 -2.58 -3.65 2.93
N PRO A 85 -3.54 -3.78 2.02
CA PRO A 85 -4.48 -4.89 1.97
C PRO A 85 -3.81 -6.13 1.40
N GLY A 86 -4.39 -7.31 1.67
CA GLY A 86 -3.96 -8.57 1.07
C GLY A 86 -3.27 -9.54 2.04
N TYR A 87 -3.30 -9.27 3.33
CA TYR A 87 -2.83 -10.20 4.36
C TYR A 87 -3.78 -11.41 4.51
N GLY A 88 -3.23 -12.56 4.87
CA GLY A 88 -3.98 -13.78 5.16
C GLY A 88 -4.46 -14.49 3.90
N SER A 89 -5.76 -14.50 3.64
CA SER A 89 -6.37 -15.29 2.55
C SER A 89 -5.87 -14.96 1.14
N GLN A 90 -5.26 -13.78 0.94
CA GLN A 90 -4.66 -13.37 -0.33
C GLN A 90 -3.16 -13.67 -0.41
N GLY A 91 -2.55 -14.18 0.66
CA GLY A 91 -1.16 -14.66 0.68
C GLY A 91 -0.09 -13.58 0.76
N GLY A 92 -0.46 -12.33 0.98
CA GLY A 92 0.50 -11.24 1.16
C GLY A 92 1.29 -11.37 2.46
N ASN A 93 2.59 -11.04 2.41
CA ASN A 93 3.48 -11.10 3.57
C ASN A 93 4.24 -9.78 3.71
N PRO A 94 4.11 -9.06 4.86
CA PRO A 94 4.82 -7.80 5.09
C PRO A 94 6.34 -7.94 5.10
N ALA A 95 6.90 -9.13 5.37
CA ALA A 95 8.33 -9.39 5.32
C ALA A 95 8.95 -9.16 3.92
N ASN A 96 8.13 -9.19 2.87
CA ASN A 96 8.58 -8.94 1.51
C ASN A 96 8.71 -7.44 1.17
N PHE A 97 8.52 -6.55 2.15
CA PHE A 97 8.58 -5.10 1.98
C PHE A 97 9.65 -4.44 2.88
N PRO A 98 10.91 -4.90 2.85
CA PRO A 98 11.97 -4.37 3.72
C PRO A 98 12.33 -2.91 3.39
N PHE A 99 11.94 -2.41 2.22
CA PHE A 99 12.13 -1.04 1.77
C PHE A 99 11.09 -0.05 2.33
N ILE A 100 10.05 -0.53 3.02
CA ILE A 100 9.02 0.31 3.65
C ILE A 100 9.32 0.43 5.15
N ARG A 101 9.42 1.65 5.66
CA ARG A 101 9.67 1.93 7.08
C ARG A 101 8.39 2.05 7.90
N ASN A 102 7.41 2.78 7.40
CA ASN A 102 6.11 2.98 8.07
C ASN A 102 5.04 2.18 7.35
N HIS A 103 4.70 1.02 7.88
CA HIS A 103 3.83 0.06 7.21
C HIS A 103 2.69 -0.39 8.12
N TYR A 104 1.45 -0.22 7.65
CA TYR A 104 0.22 -0.65 8.31
C TYR A 104 -0.51 -1.69 7.47
N LEU A 105 -1.01 -2.74 8.08
CA LEU A 105 -1.81 -3.74 7.40
C LEU A 105 -3.30 -3.40 7.47
N ILE A 106 -3.99 -3.56 6.35
CA ILE A 106 -5.45 -3.49 6.29
C ILE A 106 -5.98 -4.92 6.34
N ILE A 107 -6.57 -5.29 7.49
CA ILE A 107 -7.10 -6.63 7.73
C ILE A 107 -8.62 -6.54 7.87
N GLY A 108 -9.32 -7.28 7.03
CA GLY A 108 -10.80 -7.26 7.00
C GLY A 108 -11.39 -8.65 7.20
N ARG A 109 -11.68 -9.34 6.11
CA ARG A 109 -12.46 -10.59 6.10
C ARG A 109 -11.93 -11.70 7.00
N SER A 110 -10.63 -11.86 7.13
CA SER A 110 -10.01 -12.87 7.99
C SER A 110 -10.26 -12.59 9.47
N LEU A 111 -10.19 -11.32 9.88
CA LEU A 111 -10.51 -10.90 11.24
C LEU A 111 -11.99 -11.14 11.57
N LEU A 112 -12.90 -10.80 10.64
CA LEU A 112 -14.33 -10.99 10.83
C LEU A 112 -14.76 -12.47 10.89
N LYS A 113 -13.95 -13.37 10.35
CA LYS A 113 -14.16 -14.82 10.35
C LYS A 113 -13.43 -15.55 11.48
N ALA A 114 -12.56 -14.87 12.22
CA ALA A 114 -11.83 -15.47 13.32
C ALA A 114 -12.78 -15.83 14.46
N GLU A 115 -12.61 -17.01 15.05
CA GLU A 115 -13.36 -17.43 16.23
C GLU A 115 -13.06 -16.54 17.44
N ASP A 116 -11.80 -16.15 17.59
CA ASP A 116 -11.33 -15.15 18.56
C ASP A 116 -10.56 -14.04 17.85
N PRO A 117 -11.20 -12.89 17.58
CA PRO A 117 -10.55 -11.77 16.90
C PRO A 117 -9.36 -11.16 17.65
N VAL A 118 -9.37 -11.19 18.98
CA VAL A 118 -8.29 -10.65 19.81
C VAL A 118 -7.06 -11.53 19.70
N LEU A 119 -7.22 -12.84 19.88
CA LEU A 119 -6.13 -13.80 19.71
C LEU A 119 -5.54 -13.73 18.30
N TYR A 120 -6.40 -13.64 17.28
CA TYR A 120 -5.98 -13.50 15.89
C TYR A 120 -5.10 -12.27 15.66
N LEU A 121 -5.46 -11.12 16.22
CA LEU A 121 -4.66 -9.88 16.10
C LEU A 121 -3.34 -9.98 16.87
N ASP A 122 -3.34 -10.63 18.05
CA ASP A 122 -2.12 -10.85 18.83
C ASP A 122 -1.12 -11.73 18.07
N GLU A 123 -1.59 -12.79 17.41
CA GLU A 123 -0.77 -13.67 16.59
C GLU A 123 -0.14 -12.90 15.41
N ILE A 124 -0.93 -12.10 14.68
CA ILE A 124 -0.42 -11.26 13.59
C ILE A 124 0.62 -10.27 14.10
N SER A 125 0.35 -9.62 15.24
CA SER A 125 1.26 -8.64 15.83
C SER A 125 2.61 -9.25 16.20
N LYS A 126 2.63 -10.49 16.69
CA LYS A 126 3.86 -11.24 16.95
C LYS A 126 4.62 -11.55 15.66
N GLN A 127 3.94 -12.06 14.64
CA GLN A 127 4.54 -12.37 13.34
C GLN A 127 5.19 -11.14 12.68
N ILE A 128 4.53 -9.97 12.77
CA ILE A 128 5.08 -8.72 12.22
C ILE A 128 6.33 -8.29 12.99
N LYS A 129 6.35 -8.39 14.32
CA LYS A 129 7.51 -8.04 15.14
C LYS A 129 8.70 -8.94 14.85
N ASP A 130 8.48 -10.25 14.74
CA ASP A 130 9.53 -11.23 14.44
C ASP A 130 10.15 -11.02 13.06
N THR A 131 9.36 -10.53 12.07
CA THR A 131 9.86 -10.22 10.73
C THR A 131 10.54 -8.86 10.62
N SER A 132 10.25 -7.93 11.53
CA SER A 132 10.86 -6.58 11.55
C SER A 132 12.29 -6.57 12.10
N GLY A 133 12.84 -7.73 12.49
CA GLY A 133 14.17 -7.87 13.03
C GLY A 133 14.41 -6.89 14.17
N ASP A 134 14.21 -7.34 15.38
CA ASP A 134 14.39 -6.56 16.59
C ASP A 134 15.77 -5.87 16.55
N SER A 135 15.75 -4.58 16.49
CA SER A 135 16.91 -3.73 16.68
C SER A 135 16.63 -2.72 17.79
#